data_98606ea0e9fbc1f866650166812ab63a
#
_entry.id   98606ea0e9fbc1f866650166812ab63a
#
_cell.length_a   1.000
_cell.length_b   1.000
_cell.length_c   1.000
_cell.angle_alpha   90.00
_cell.angle_beta   90.00
_cell.angle_gamma   90.00
#
_symmetry.space_group_name_H-M   'P 1'
#
loop_
_entity.id
_entity.type
_entity.pdbx_description
1 polymer ?
#
loop_
_entity_poly.entity_id
_entity_poly.type
_entity_poly.pdbx_seq_one_letter_code
_entity_poly.pdbx_strand_id
1 'polypeptide(L)'
;IHKKIIEKGALGVGWVISFPQEDRLGGDVEFARELIKSSSVIAMFEDGKGLYPTPTGTVVKGDDIGGVFTTGVKSNIDILASSTLQGIAIAPTEVDNLVRRIPLLLRTPDGWVASFGTQVLKAITGSRSYIITTNENGIQEIAVRGLPPVKTDSLGRKWISWIKPEETTLQEMNVENKYVFIGVTANGVMPQIATPIGLLEPHYIQAALAESMLIQNSPYIPDYATALELGIFIVSVTLVWLLLQILGITWGLV
;
A
#
# COMPACT_ATOMS: atom_id res chain seq x y z
N ILE A 1 4.97 -12.07 22.28
CA ILE A 1 3.95 -11.13 21.76
C ILE A 1 3.11 -11.81 20.69
N HIS A 2 3.70 -12.28 19.57
CA HIS A 2 3.00 -12.88 18.43
C HIS A 2 2.01 -13.98 18.88
N LYS A 3 2.49 -14.98 19.60
CA LYS A 3 1.69 -16.09 20.12
C LYS A 3 0.46 -15.60 20.92
N LYS A 4 0.64 -14.62 21.82
CA LYS A 4 -0.45 -14.06 22.63
C LYS A 4 -1.53 -13.38 21.79
N ILE A 5 -1.16 -12.73 20.68
CA ILE A 5 -2.09 -12.08 19.76
C ILE A 5 -2.93 -13.13 19.03
N ILE A 6 -2.30 -14.19 18.52
CA ILE A 6 -2.98 -15.29 17.84
C ILE A 6 -3.89 -16.07 18.81
N GLU A 7 -3.44 -16.34 20.05
CA GLU A 7 -4.25 -16.99 21.07
C GLU A 7 -5.51 -16.19 21.48
N LYS A 8 -5.49 -14.86 21.28
CA LYS A 8 -6.67 -13.98 21.49
C LYS A 8 -7.59 -13.91 20.26
N GLY A 9 -7.40 -14.74 19.25
CA GLY A 9 -8.31 -14.88 18.11
C GLY A 9 -8.05 -13.93 16.94
N ALA A 10 -6.85 -13.31 16.86
CA ALA A 10 -6.48 -12.51 15.70
C ALA A 10 -6.41 -13.36 14.43
N LEU A 11 -6.85 -12.82 13.29
CA LEU A 11 -6.75 -13.45 11.97
C LEU A 11 -5.31 -13.61 11.49
N GLY A 12 -4.42 -12.72 11.93
CA GLY A 12 -3.01 -12.71 11.58
C GLY A 12 -2.32 -11.47 12.13
N VAL A 13 -1.00 -11.41 11.94
CA VAL A 13 -0.17 -10.31 12.44
C VAL A 13 0.73 -9.77 11.35
N GLY A 14 0.64 -8.49 11.09
CA GLY A 14 1.53 -7.76 10.20
C GLY A 14 2.62 -7.04 10.98
N TRP A 15 3.85 -7.51 10.88
CA TRP A 15 5.01 -6.88 11.49
C TRP A 15 5.60 -5.85 10.52
N VAL A 16 5.29 -4.57 10.73
CA VAL A 16 5.89 -3.48 9.95
C VAL A 16 7.26 -3.16 10.53
N ILE A 17 8.06 -4.21 10.62
CA ILE A 17 9.42 -4.24 11.16
C ILE A 17 10.22 -5.19 10.28
N SER A 18 11.45 -4.80 9.92
CA SER A 18 12.40 -5.70 9.24
C SER A 18 13.36 -6.32 10.25
N PHE A 19 13.77 -7.54 9.96
CA PHE A 19 14.66 -8.36 10.79
C PHE A 19 15.91 -8.75 9.97
N PRO A 20 16.81 -7.79 9.68
CA PRO A 20 17.95 -8.03 8.79
C PRO A 20 19.16 -8.64 9.49
N GLN A 21 19.09 -8.87 10.78
CA GLN A 21 20.16 -9.45 11.60
C GLN A 21 19.57 -10.48 12.55
N GLU A 22 20.35 -11.52 12.83
CA GLU A 22 20.00 -12.54 13.80
C GLU A 22 19.85 -11.96 15.21
N ASP A 23 18.87 -12.47 15.96
CA ASP A 23 18.68 -12.10 17.35
C ASP A 23 19.83 -12.71 18.21
N ARG A 24 20.52 -11.83 18.92
CA ARG A 24 21.61 -12.21 19.81
C ARG A 24 21.18 -13.16 20.93
N LEU A 25 19.89 -13.18 21.26
CA LEU A 25 19.29 -14.04 22.29
C LEU A 25 18.73 -15.34 21.72
N GLY A 26 18.83 -15.55 20.39
CA GLY A 26 18.43 -16.80 19.72
C GLY A 26 16.93 -17.00 19.57
N GLY A 27 16.12 -15.93 19.61
CA GLY A 27 14.66 -16.00 19.49
C GLY A 27 14.12 -16.27 18.10
N ASP A 28 14.97 -16.18 17.05
CA ASP A 28 14.54 -16.24 15.64
C ASP A 28 13.85 -17.57 15.29
N VAL A 29 14.38 -18.70 15.77
CA VAL A 29 13.82 -20.03 15.49
C VAL A 29 12.42 -20.18 16.09
N GLU A 30 12.21 -19.71 17.31
CA GLU A 30 10.89 -19.76 17.95
C GLU A 30 9.92 -18.82 17.25
N PHE A 31 10.35 -17.62 16.90
CA PHE A 31 9.54 -16.66 16.17
C PHE A 31 9.14 -17.19 14.78
N ALA A 32 10.08 -17.78 14.04
CA ALA A 32 9.81 -18.43 12.76
C ALA A 32 8.73 -19.52 12.88
N ARG A 33 8.79 -20.36 13.92
CA ARG A 33 7.76 -21.39 14.18
C ARG A 33 6.36 -20.81 14.41
N GLU A 34 6.28 -19.68 15.11
CA GLU A 34 5.00 -19.03 15.36
C GLU A 34 4.47 -18.32 14.09
N LEU A 35 5.35 -17.76 13.26
CA LEU A 35 4.98 -17.15 11.98
C LEU A 35 4.36 -18.17 11.01
N ILE A 36 4.93 -19.38 10.91
CA ILE A 36 4.40 -20.45 10.03
C ILE A 36 2.96 -20.85 10.39
N LYS A 37 2.58 -20.74 11.67
CA LYS A 37 1.26 -21.17 12.18
C LYS A 37 0.15 -20.16 11.93
N SER A 38 0.46 -18.99 11.39
CA SER A 38 -0.47 -17.86 11.31
C SER A 38 -0.41 -17.18 9.94
N SER A 39 -1.51 -16.51 9.56
CA SER A 39 -1.55 -15.65 8.37
C SER A 39 -0.79 -14.35 8.61
N SER A 40 0.53 -14.43 8.78
CA SER A 40 1.37 -13.29 9.13
C SER A 40 2.19 -12.78 7.96
N VAL A 41 2.62 -11.53 8.07
CA VAL A 41 3.48 -10.85 7.10
C VAL A 41 4.55 -10.07 7.84
N ILE A 42 5.80 -10.11 7.37
CA ILE A 42 6.89 -9.26 7.85
C ILE A 42 7.27 -8.22 6.79
N ALA A 43 7.69 -7.04 7.23
CA ALA A 43 8.06 -5.97 6.32
C ALA A 43 9.48 -6.12 5.77
N MET A 44 9.64 -5.65 4.54
CA MET A 44 10.90 -5.21 3.97
C MET A 44 10.82 -3.70 3.76
N PHE A 45 11.94 -3.01 3.87
CA PHE A 45 12.04 -1.58 3.56
C PHE A 45 12.96 -1.37 2.37
N GLU A 46 12.65 -0.37 1.55
CA GLU A 46 13.51 -0.03 0.42
C GLU A 46 14.91 0.35 0.88
N ASP A 47 15.89 -0.13 0.15
CA ASP A 47 17.31 0.19 0.29
C ASP A 47 17.94 0.23 -1.10
N GLY A 48 18.40 1.42 -1.51
CA GLY A 48 19.00 1.61 -2.84
C GLY A 48 20.27 0.79 -3.09
N LYS A 49 20.82 0.14 -2.08
CA LYS A 49 21.94 -0.82 -2.15
C LYS A 49 21.49 -2.25 -1.91
N GLY A 50 20.19 -2.46 -1.65
CA GLY A 50 19.61 -3.75 -1.35
C GLY A 50 19.47 -4.64 -2.58
N LEU A 51 19.13 -5.88 -2.34
CA LEU A 51 18.82 -6.86 -3.38
C LEU A 51 17.34 -6.75 -3.76
N TYR A 52 17.00 -7.16 -4.98
CA TYR A 52 15.61 -7.32 -5.35
C TYR A 52 15.00 -8.54 -4.66
N PRO A 53 13.83 -8.43 -4.03
CA PRO A 53 13.17 -9.56 -3.42
C PRO A 53 12.61 -10.50 -4.49
N THR A 54 12.41 -11.76 -4.13
CA THR A 54 11.80 -12.75 -5.02
C THR A 54 10.41 -12.30 -5.44
N PRO A 55 10.12 -12.32 -6.77
CA PRO A 55 8.82 -11.93 -7.27
C PRO A 55 7.67 -12.75 -6.68
N THR A 56 6.55 -12.10 -6.42
CA THR A 56 5.31 -12.78 -6.05
C THR A 56 4.60 -13.33 -7.29
N GLY A 57 3.80 -14.37 -7.13
CA GLY A 57 2.99 -14.88 -8.24
C GLY A 57 2.04 -13.80 -8.77
N THR A 58 2.11 -13.50 -10.06
CA THR A 58 1.24 -12.54 -10.74
C THR A 58 0.73 -13.09 -12.06
N VAL A 59 -0.49 -12.70 -12.43
CA VAL A 59 -1.08 -12.95 -13.75
C VAL A 59 -1.45 -11.61 -14.33
N VAL A 60 -0.85 -11.23 -15.45
CA VAL A 60 -1.16 -9.98 -16.15
C VAL A 60 -2.19 -10.27 -17.24
N LYS A 61 -3.29 -9.52 -17.26
CA LYS A 61 -4.34 -9.52 -18.29
C LYS A 61 -4.19 -8.23 -19.11
N GLY A 62 -3.73 -8.36 -20.33
CA GLY A 62 -3.32 -7.27 -21.22
C GLY A 62 -1.80 -7.19 -21.32
N ASP A 63 -1.28 -6.05 -21.73
CA ASP A 63 0.15 -5.83 -21.89
C ASP A 63 0.82 -5.60 -20.52
N ASP A 64 2.00 -6.16 -20.32
CA ASP A 64 2.77 -5.99 -19.08
C ASP A 64 3.48 -4.63 -19.04
N ILE A 65 2.68 -3.56 -18.89
CA ILE A 65 3.11 -2.17 -18.87
C ILE A 65 2.74 -1.47 -17.56
N GLY A 66 3.37 -0.32 -17.32
CA GLY A 66 3.11 0.48 -16.11
C GLY A 66 3.82 -0.07 -14.87
N GLY A 67 3.43 0.47 -13.71
CA GLY A 67 3.97 0.10 -12.41
C GLY A 67 5.12 0.99 -11.93
N VAL A 68 5.31 0.98 -10.61
CA VAL A 68 6.39 1.69 -9.91
C VAL A 68 7.53 0.72 -9.67
N PHE A 69 8.75 1.10 -10.03
CA PHE A 69 9.94 0.29 -9.75
C PHE A 69 10.41 0.49 -8.32
N THR A 70 10.79 -0.62 -7.66
CA THR A 70 11.52 -0.54 -6.39
C THR A 70 13.03 -0.45 -6.65
N THR A 71 13.73 0.22 -5.75
CA THR A 71 15.20 0.36 -5.81
C THR A 71 15.96 -0.85 -5.22
N GLY A 72 15.25 -1.83 -4.75
CA GLY A 72 15.77 -2.95 -3.97
C GLY A 72 15.34 -2.84 -2.51
N VAL A 73 15.61 -3.87 -1.72
CA VAL A 73 15.21 -3.94 -0.31
C VAL A 73 16.32 -4.48 0.58
N LYS A 74 16.29 -4.11 1.84
CA LYS A 74 17.02 -4.79 2.89
C LYS A 74 16.25 -6.05 3.28
N SER A 75 16.83 -7.23 2.99
CA SER A 75 16.19 -8.52 3.23
C SER A 75 16.12 -8.84 4.73
N ASN A 76 15.09 -9.59 5.11
CA ASN A 76 15.06 -10.25 6.41
C ASN A 76 16.00 -11.48 6.43
N ILE A 77 16.38 -11.96 7.61
CA ILE A 77 17.18 -13.19 7.73
C ILE A 77 16.42 -14.38 7.15
N ASP A 78 17.13 -15.32 6.56
CA ASP A 78 16.55 -16.41 5.76
C ASP A 78 15.52 -17.24 6.52
N ILE A 79 15.76 -17.50 7.82
CA ILE A 79 14.86 -18.29 8.64
C ILE A 79 13.49 -17.62 8.80
N LEU A 80 13.41 -16.30 8.90
CA LEU A 80 12.16 -15.56 8.99
C LEU A 80 11.55 -15.34 7.60
N ALA A 81 12.39 -15.02 6.62
CA ALA A 81 11.98 -14.82 5.23
C ALA A 81 11.27 -16.04 4.62
N SER A 82 11.76 -17.25 4.95
CA SER A 82 11.15 -18.51 4.50
C SER A 82 9.93 -18.95 5.30
N SER A 83 9.70 -18.36 6.48
CA SER A 83 8.65 -18.77 7.40
C SER A 83 7.33 -18.05 7.20
N THR A 84 7.31 -16.93 6.45
CA THR A 84 6.11 -16.13 6.25
C THR A 84 6.19 -15.30 4.97
N LEU A 85 5.06 -14.69 4.61
CA LEU A 85 5.02 -13.75 3.48
C LEU A 85 5.75 -12.46 3.84
N GLN A 86 6.38 -11.83 2.85
CA GLN A 86 7.07 -10.56 2.99
C GLN A 86 6.46 -9.52 2.06
N GLY A 87 6.36 -8.27 2.51
CA GLY A 87 5.89 -7.16 1.70
C GLY A 87 6.70 -5.90 1.91
N ILE A 88 6.81 -5.05 0.88
CA ILE A 88 7.57 -3.81 0.96
C ILE A 88 6.71 -2.74 1.64
N ALA A 89 7.14 -2.26 2.80
CA ALA A 89 6.47 -1.18 3.53
C ALA A 89 6.85 0.18 2.92
N ILE A 90 6.35 0.41 1.71
CA ILE A 90 6.60 1.65 0.95
C ILE A 90 5.52 2.70 1.23
N ALA A 91 5.93 3.96 1.24
CA ALA A 91 5.06 5.13 1.36
C ALA A 91 5.63 6.29 0.53
N PRO A 92 5.52 6.24 -0.81
CA PRO A 92 6.09 7.26 -1.68
C PRO A 92 5.35 8.58 -1.52
N THR A 93 6.11 9.67 -1.40
CA THR A 93 5.55 11.02 -1.31
C THR A 93 5.21 11.58 -2.69
N GLU A 94 4.18 12.41 -2.75
CA GLU A 94 3.85 13.24 -3.91
C GLU A 94 4.77 14.47 -3.98
N VAL A 95 4.57 15.33 -4.97
CA VAL A 95 5.38 16.55 -5.19
C VAL A 95 5.36 17.50 -3.97
N ASP A 96 4.30 17.50 -3.18
CA ASP A 96 4.15 18.29 -1.96
C ASP A 96 4.63 17.58 -0.70
N ASN A 97 5.39 16.49 -0.84
CA ASN A 97 5.92 15.64 0.23
C ASN A 97 4.85 14.94 1.11
N LEU A 98 3.59 14.86 0.65
CA LEU A 98 2.56 14.08 1.33
C LEU A 98 2.38 12.71 0.66
N VAL A 99 2.15 11.68 1.47
CA VAL A 99 1.73 10.37 0.97
C VAL A 99 0.22 10.36 0.79
N ARG A 100 -0.25 10.12 -0.43
CA ARG A 100 -1.68 9.98 -0.75
C ARG A 100 -2.00 8.68 -1.44
N ARG A 101 -1.06 8.18 -2.23
CA ARG A 101 -1.22 6.95 -3.03
C ARG A 101 -0.06 6.02 -2.76
N ILE A 102 -0.37 4.73 -2.68
CA ILE A 102 0.64 3.70 -2.49
C ILE A 102 0.51 2.66 -3.61
N PRO A 103 1.61 2.26 -4.26
CA PRO A 103 1.59 1.17 -5.23
C PRO A 103 1.21 -0.14 -4.55
N LEU A 104 0.24 -0.84 -5.11
CA LEU A 104 -0.18 -2.14 -4.59
C LEU A 104 0.88 -3.22 -4.88
N LEU A 105 1.45 -3.14 -6.08
CA LEU A 105 2.55 -3.97 -6.52
C LEU A 105 3.68 -3.08 -7.06
N LEU A 106 4.92 -3.50 -6.85
CA LEU A 106 6.12 -2.83 -7.35
C LEU A 106 6.81 -3.72 -8.38
N ARG A 107 7.43 -3.10 -9.37
CA ARG A 107 8.26 -3.80 -10.35
C ARG A 107 9.66 -4.01 -9.85
N THR A 108 10.18 -5.20 -10.17
CA THR A 108 11.60 -5.53 -10.14
C THR A 108 12.03 -5.96 -11.53
N PRO A 109 13.33 -6.11 -11.83
CA PRO A 109 13.79 -6.69 -13.09
C PRO A 109 13.22 -8.07 -13.39
N ASP A 110 12.93 -8.86 -12.34
CA ASP A 110 12.52 -10.26 -12.44
C ASP A 110 10.99 -10.46 -12.34
N GLY A 111 10.21 -9.38 -12.08
CA GLY A 111 8.76 -9.45 -11.98
C GLY A 111 8.16 -8.50 -10.94
N TRP A 112 7.07 -8.91 -10.32
CA TRP A 112 6.28 -8.07 -9.42
C TRP A 112 6.43 -8.49 -7.95
N VAL A 113 6.48 -7.51 -7.06
CA VAL A 113 6.53 -7.70 -5.61
C VAL A 113 5.42 -6.91 -4.94
N ALA A 114 4.79 -7.46 -3.92
CA ALA A 114 3.69 -6.78 -3.26
C ALA A 114 4.16 -5.76 -2.23
N SER A 115 3.44 -4.62 -2.14
CA SER A 115 3.53 -3.76 -0.97
C SER A 115 3.00 -4.49 0.27
N PHE A 116 3.40 -4.03 1.45
CA PHE A 116 3.08 -4.71 2.71
C PHE A 116 1.57 -4.87 2.94
N GLY A 117 0.80 -3.79 2.80
CA GLY A 117 -0.65 -3.83 2.97
C GLY A 117 -1.34 -4.77 1.97
N THR A 118 -0.84 -4.83 0.72
CA THR A 118 -1.35 -5.75 -0.30
C THR A 118 -1.01 -7.21 0.03
N GLN A 119 0.18 -7.45 0.58
CA GLN A 119 0.60 -8.79 1.01
C GLN A 119 -0.24 -9.30 2.19
N VAL A 120 -0.68 -8.41 3.07
CA VAL A 120 -1.62 -8.76 4.16
C VAL A 120 -2.92 -9.33 3.61
N LEU A 121 -3.50 -8.73 2.56
CA LEU A 121 -4.72 -9.28 1.95
C LEU A 121 -4.51 -10.66 1.33
N LYS A 122 -3.34 -10.88 0.73
CA LYS A 122 -2.96 -12.20 0.23
C LYS A 122 -2.85 -13.23 1.36
N ALA A 123 -2.28 -12.83 2.52
CA ALA A 123 -2.16 -13.68 3.70
C ALA A 123 -3.54 -14.08 4.26
N ILE A 124 -4.46 -13.11 4.37
CA ILE A 124 -5.82 -13.34 4.88
C ILE A 124 -6.62 -14.27 3.97
N THR A 125 -6.50 -14.08 2.64
CA THR A 125 -7.27 -14.88 1.67
C THR A 125 -6.66 -16.22 1.31
N GLY A 126 -5.41 -16.47 1.70
CA GLY A 126 -4.64 -17.63 1.27
C GLY A 126 -4.37 -17.69 -0.24
N SER A 127 -4.50 -16.56 -0.94
CA SER A 127 -4.28 -16.48 -2.39
C SER A 127 -2.83 -16.75 -2.75
N ARG A 128 -2.61 -17.41 -3.90
CA ARG A 128 -1.25 -17.67 -4.40
C ARG A 128 -0.72 -16.59 -5.34
N SER A 129 -1.61 -15.84 -5.97
CA SER A 129 -1.23 -14.87 -7.01
C SER A 129 -2.11 -13.64 -6.99
N TYR A 130 -1.57 -12.58 -7.56
CA TYR A 130 -2.29 -11.36 -7.91
C TYR A 130 -2.71 -11.39 -9.38
N ILE A 131 -3.77 -10.68 -9.71
CA ILE A 131 -4.20 -10.45 -11.09
C ILE A 131 -4.06 -8.96 -11.35
N ILE A 132 -3.29 -8.59 -12.36
CA ILE A 132 -3.11 -7.22 -12.83
C ILE A 132 -3.87 -7.09 -14.13
N THR A 133 -4.82 -6.17 -14.21
CA THR A 133 -5.54 -5.85 -15.45
C THR A 133 -4.99 -4.54 -16.00
N THR A 134 -4.54 -4.54 -17.25
CA THR A 134 -3.97 -3.38 -17.94
C THR A 134 -4.76 -3.04 -19.20
N ASN A 135 -4.65 -1.79 -19.63
CA ASN A 135 -5.06 -1.32 -20.96
C ASN A 135 -3.92 -0.52 -21.59
N GLU A 136 -4.15 0.14 -22.72
CA GLU A 136 -3.16 0.99 -23.41
C GLU A 136 -2.60 2.14 -22.55
N ASN A 137 -3.31 2.57 -21.52
CA ASN A 137 -2.91 3.65 -20.61
C ASN A 137 -2.13 3.17 -19.37
N GLY A 138 -2.03 1.85 -19.15
CA GLY A 138 -1.36 1.25 -18.01
C GLY A 138 -2.25 0.36 -17.14
N ILE A 139 -1.94 0.26 -15.86
CA ILE A 139 -2.67 -0.59 -14.91
C ILE A 139 -4.02 0.05 -14.60
N GLN A 140 -5.09 -0.75 -14.62
CA GLN A 140 -6.45 -0.33 -14.31
C GLN A 140 -6.90 -0.81 -12.94
N GLU A 141 -6.62 -2.07 -12.66
CA GLU A 141 -7.01 -2.70 -11.41
C GLU A 141 -6.05 -3.83 -11.03
N ILE A 142 -5.99 -4.09 -9.74
CA ILE A 142 -5.24 -5.21 -9.17
C ILE A 142 -6.19 -5.98 -8.27
N ALA A 143 -6.22 -7.31 -8.46
CA ALA A 143 -7.09 -8.20 -7.70
C ALA A 143 -6.29 -9.25 -6.93
N VAL A 144 -6.77 -9.56 -5.73
CA VAL A 144 -6.39 -10.74 -4.94
C VAL A 144 -7.55 -11.72 -5.03
N ARG A 145 -7.29 -12.98 -5.34
CA ARG A 145 -8.35 -13.99 -5.44
C ARG A 145 -9.16 -14.06 -4.13
N GLY A 146 -10.47 -13.98 -4.24
CA GLY A 146 -11.38 -13.98 -3.09
C GLY A 146 -11.79 -12.59 -2.60
N LEU A 147 -11.19 -11.53 -3.17
CA LEU A 147 -11.58 -10.14 -2.91
C LEU A 147 -12.00 -9.46 -4.23
N PRO A 148 -12.83 -8.42 -4.15
CA PRO A 148 -13.16 -7.62 -5.32
C PRO A 148 -11.90 -6.92 -5.88
N PRO A 149 -11.85 -6.68 -7.22
CA PRO A 149 -10.75 -5.93 -7.83
C PRO A 149 -10.63 -4.51 -7.25
N VAL A 150 -9.42 -4.08 -7.02
CA VAL A 150 -9.09 -2.74 -6.51
C VAL A 150 -8.69 -1.86 -7.68
N LYS A 151 -9.46 -0.80 -7.93
CA LYS A 151 -9.13 0.20 -8.95
C LYS A 151 -7.90 1.00 -8.52
N THR A 152 -7.02 1.24 -9.49
CA THR A 152 -5.75 1.96 -9.30
C THR A 152 -5.60 3.06 -10.35
N ASP A 153 -4.59 3.89 -10.21
CA ASP A 153 -4.11 4.71 -11.32
C ASP A 153 -3.25 3.87 -12.29
N SER A 154 -2.85 4.46 -13.41
CA SER A 154 -2.05 3.81 -14.46
C SER A 154 -0.70 3.23 -14.00
N LEU A 155 -0.21 3.63 -12.84
CA LEU A 155 0.99 3.11 -12.20
C LEU A 155 0.68 2.02 -11.14
N GLY A 156 -0.58 1.61 -10.99
CA GLY A 156 -0.99 0.61 -9.99
C GLY A 156 -1.02 1.13 -8.56
N ARG A 157 -1.15 2.46 -8.38
CA ARG A 157 -1.21 3.09 -7.06
C ARG A 157 -2.66 3.26 -6.63
N LYS A 158 -2.92 2.99 -5.35
CA LYS A 158 -4.22 3.17 -4.70
C LYS A 158 -4.23 4.44 -3.86
N TRP A 159 -5.24 5.26 -3.99
CA TRP A 159 -5.53 6.33 -3.05
C TRP A 159 -5.92 5.76 -1.70
N ILE A 160 -5.33 6.31 -0.65
CA ILE A 160 -5.58 5.88 0.73
C ILE A 160 -6.80 6.60 1.28
N SER A 161 -7.72 5.83 1.85
CA SER A 161 -8.78 6.34 2.71
C SER A 161 -8.21 6.45 4.12
N TRP A 162 -7.91 7.68 4.55
CA TRP A 162 -7.22 7.94 5.81
C TRP A 162 -8.15 7.76 7.01
N ILE A 163 -8.57 6.51 7.24
CA ILE A 163 -9.29 6.12 8.45
C ILE A 163 -8.23 5.70 9.47
N LYS A 164 -8.28 6.33 10.66
CA LYS A 164 -7.33 5.99 11.71
C LYS A 164 -7.67 4.60 12.27
N PRO A 165 -6.75 3.62 12.20
CA PRO A 165 -6.97 2.30 12.79
C PRO A 165 -7.16 2.40 14.31
N GLU A 166 -7.86 1.44 14.88
CA GLU A 166 -7.99 1.31 16.32
C GLU A 166 -6.63 0.96 16.95
N GLU A 167 -6.19 1.75 17.91
CA GLU A 167 -4.98 1.49 18.67
C GLU A 167 -5.32 0.75 19.96
N THR A 168 -4.48 -0.21 20.32
CA THR A 168 -4.66 -0.95 21.57
C THR A 168 -3.31 -1.37 22.16
N THR A 169 -3.30 -1.68 23.44
CA THR A 169 -2.14 -2.25 24.13
C THR A 169 -2.24 -3.75 24.23
N LEU A 170 -1.11 -4.41 24.46
CA LEU A 170 -1.06 -5.88 24.62
C LEU A 170 -1.96 -6.40 25.77
N GLN A 171 -2.23 -5.56 26.76
CA GLN A 171 -3.04 -5.92 27.92
C GLN A 171 -4.54 -5.78 27.65
N GLU A 172 -4.94 -4.73 26.95
CA GLU A 172 -6.33 -4.33 26.73
C GLU A 172 -6.90 -4.78 25.38
N MET A 173 -6.06 -5.40 24.51
CA MET A 173 -6.44 -5.71 23.15
C MET A 173 -7.63 -6.66 23.06
N ASN A 174 -8.63 -6.25 22.29
CA ASN A 174 -9.67 -7.10 21.72
C ASN A 174 -9.39 -7.26 20.22
N VAL A 175 -8.79 -8.39 19.85
CA VAL A 175 -8.28 -8.64 18.49
C VAL A 175 -8.99 -9.80 17.78
N GLU A 176 -10.05 -10.30 18.39
CA GLU A 176 -10.84 -11.39 17.80
C GLU A 176 -11.37 -11.00 16.42
N ASN A 177 -11.11 -11.86 15.45
CA ASN A 177 -11.45 -11.62 14.04
C ASN A 177 -10.85 -10.34 13.41
N LYS A 178 -9.80 -9.78 14.01
CA LYS A 178 -9.08 -8.62 13.48
C LYS A 178 -7.70 -9.02 12.98
N TYR A 179 -7.18 -8.29 12.00
CA TYR A 179 -5.78 -8.37 11.61
C TYR A 179 -4.99 -7.30 12.37
N VAL A 180 -3.91 -7.69 13.01
CA VAL A 180 -3.14 -6.81 13.90
C VAL A 180 -1.88 -6.32 13.21
N PHE A 181 -1.68 -5.01 13.16
CA PHE A 181 -0.44 -4.41 12.68
C PHE A 181 0.45 -4.01 13.86
N ILE A 182 1.70 -4.42 13.82
CA ILE A 182 2.70 -4.07 14.82
C ILE A 182 3.79 -3.22 14.16
N GLY A 183 4.09 -2.09 14.77
CA GLY A 183 5.15 -1.20 14.35
C GLY A 183 5.91 -0.63 15.52
N VAL A 184 6.93 0.18 15.22
CA VAL A 184 7.75 0.87 16.20
C VAL A 184 7.30 2.33 16.28
N THR A 185 6.96 2.78 17.48
CA THR A 185 6.56 4.18 17.76
C THR A 185 7.63 4.96 18.54
N ALA A 186 8.75 4.31 18.86
CA ALA A 186 9.83 4.95 19.59
C ALA A 186 10.46 6.08 18.76
N ASN A 187 10.55 7.27 19.37
CA ASN A 187 11.14 8.44 18.74
C ASN A 187 12.57 8.17 18.25
N GLY A 188 12.85 8.55 17.00
CA GLY A 188 14.17 8.40 16.38
C GLY A 188 14.51 7.01 15.85
N VAL A 189 13.65 6.01 16.03
CA VAL A 189 13.84 4.66 15.47
C VAL A 189 13.25 4.53 14.07
N MET A 190 12.03 5.04 13.88
CA MET A 190 11.39 5.08 12.57
C MET A 190 10.95 6.50 12.25
N PRO A 191 11.16 6.97 11.01
CA PRO A 191 10.72 8.30 10.61
C PRO A 191 9.19 8.33 10.54
N GLN A 192 8.59 9.40 11.06
CA GLN A 192 7.21 9.73 10.78
C GLN A 192 7.07 10.26 9.36
N ILE A 193 5.99 9.91 8.70
CA ILE A 193 5.72 10.22 7.31
C ILE A 193 4.55 11.18 7.23
N ALA A 194 4.69 12.23 6.42
CA ALA A 194 3.66 13.24 6.25
C ALA A 194 2.50 12.70 5.40
N THR A 195 1.30 12.81 5.94
CA THR A 195 0.04 12.38 5.32
C THR A 195 -1.00 13.50 5.38
N PRO A 196 -2.10 13.43 4.64
CA PRO A 196 -3.17 14.45 4.69
C PRO A 196 -3.81 14.65 6.07
N ILE A 197 -3.67 13.69 6.99
CA ILE A 197 -4.21 13.77 8.35
C ILE A 197 -3.13 14.01 9.42
N GLY A 198 -1.89 14.26 9.03
CA GLY A 198 -0.78 14.54 9.91
C GLY A 198 0.41 13.60 9.72
N LEU A 199 1.34 13.62 10.68
CA LEU A 199 2.50 12.73 10.68
C LEU A 199 2.09 11.37 11.25
N LEU A 200 2.37 10.31 10.51
CA LEU A 200 2.04 8.93 10.90
C LEU A 200 3.28 8.03 10.78
N GLU A 201 3.36 7.03 11.63
CA GLU A 201 4.35 5.96 11.53
C GLU A 201 4.00 4.97 10.41
N PRO A 202 4.99 4.26 9.83
CA PRO A 202 4.79 3.36 8.69
C PRO A 202 3.69 2.30 8.88
N HIS A 203 3.50 1.78 10.09
CA HIS A 203 2.50 0.75 10.36
C HIS A 203 1.06 1.27 10.22
N TYR A 204 0.78 2.52 10.58
CA TYR A 204 -0.53 3.15 10.33
C TYR A 204 -0.81 3.28 8.84
N ILE A 205 0.20 3.68 8.07
CA ILE A 205 0.06 3.84 6.62
C ILE A 205 -0.24 2.50 5.95
N GLN A 206 0.44 1.44 6.36
CA GLN A 206 0.21 0.10 5.79
C GLN A 206 -1.14 -0.49 6.24
N ALA A 207 -1.57 -0.21 7.46
CA ALA A 207 -2.92 -0.58 7.92
C ALA A 207 -4.01 0.17 7.13
N ALA A 208 -3.85 1.49 6.95
CA ALA A 208 -4.76 2.30 6.14
C ALA A 208 -4.81 1.86 4.67
N LEU A 209 -3.69 1.40 4.10
CA LEU A 209 -3.65 0.81 2.77
C LEU A 209 -4.50 -0.47 2.69
N ALA A 210 -4.28 -1.41 3.62
CA ALA A 210 -5.02 -2.67 3.66
C ALA A 210 -6.53 -2.43 3.84
N GLU A 211 -6.91 -1.53 4.73
CA GLU A 211 -8.30 -1.15 4.97
C GLU A 211 -8.93 -0.47 3.74
N SER A 212 -8.22 0.45 3.08
CA SER A 212 -8.68 1.11 1.84
C SER A 212 -9.00 0.13 0.72
N MET A 213 -8.26 -0.98 0.65
CA MET A 213 -8.53 -2.05 -0.32
C MET A 213 -9.76 -2.88 0.04
N LEU A 214 -10.03 -3.09 1.33
CA LEU A 214 -11.18 -3.87 1.81
C LEU A 214 -12.49 -3.08 1.68
N ILE A 215 -12.49 -1.82 2.11
CA ILE A 215 -13.68 -0.95 2.11
C ILE A 215 -14.05 -0.50 0.70
N GLN A 216 -13.07 -0.43 -0.20
CA GLN A 216 -13.20 0.06 -1.59
C GLN A 216 -13.77 1.48 -1.73
N ASN A 217 -13.82 2.22 -0.64
CA ASN A 217 -14.33 3.59 -0.58
C ASN A 217 -13.18 4.60 -0.64
N SER A 218 -12.39 4.55 -1.68
CA SER A 218 -11.34 5.55 -1.91
C SER A 218 -11.53 6.21 -3.26
N PRO A 219 -11.13 7.48 -3.37
CA PRO A 219 -11.16 8.17 -4.65
C PRO A 219 -10.30 7.44 -5.69
N TYR A 220 -10.68 7.54 -6.94
CA TYR A 220 -9.86 7.15 -8.07
C TYR A 220 -10.01 8.17 -9.19
N ILE A 221 -9.02 8.29 -10.04
CA ILE A 221 -9.07 9.17 -11.20
C ILE A 221 -9.43 8.29 -12.40
N PRO A 222 -10.64 8.46 -12.99
CA PRO A 222 -11.03 7.68 -14.16
C PRO A 222 -10.25 8.12 -15.40
N ASP A 223 -10.10 7.25 -16.39
CA ASP A 223 -9.34 7.49 -17.61
C ASP A 223 -9.84 8.69 -18.43
N TYR A 224 -11.14 9.00 -18.33
CA TYR A 224 -11.74 10.14 -19.02
C TYR A 224 -11.54 11.49 -18.27
N ALA A 225 -10.91 11.51 -17.11
CA ALA A 225 -10.77 12.72 -16.29
C ALA A 225 -10.08 13.85 -17.06
N THR A 226 -8.97 13.57 -17.75
CA THR A 226 -8.24 14.54 -18.54
C THR A 226 -9.08 15.11 -19.69
N ALA A 227 -9.86 14.26 -20.36
CA ALA A 227 -10.76 14.71 -21.43
C ALA A 227 -11.88 15.61 -20.88
N LEU A 228 -12.42 15.26 -19.69
CA LEU A 228 -13.43 16.05 -19.01
C LEU A 228 -12.87 17.41 -18.58
N GLU A 229 -11.68 17.45 -17.99
CA GLU A 229 -10.99 18.68 -17.57
C GLU A 229 -10.76 19.63 -18.76
N LEU A 230 -10.27 19.09 -19.89
CA LEU A 230 -10.09 19.86 -21.12
C LEU A 230 -11.42 20.38 -21.65
N GLY A 231 -12.47 19.57 -21.63
CA GLY A 231 -13.81 19.97 -22.03
C GLY A 231 -14.36 21.14 -21.17
N ILE A 232 -14.25 21.03 -19.86
CA ILE A 232 -14.65 22.09 -18.93
C ILE A 232 -13.82 23.36 -19.17
N PHE A 233 -12.52 23.23 -19.40
CA PHE A 233 -11.65 24.38 -19.70
C PHE A 233 -12.11 25.10 -20.97
N ILE A 234 -12.33 24.39 -22.08
CA ILE A 234 -12.80 24.97 -23.34
C ILE A 234 -14.15 25.68 -23.17
N VAL A 235 -15.11 25.02 -22.50
CA VAL A 235 -16.43 25.59 -22.21
C VAL A 235 -16.30 26.88 -21.39
N SER A 236 -15.47 26.85 -20.35
CA SER A 236 -15.26 28.01 -19.47
C SER A 236 -14.65 29.20 -20.22
N VAL A 237 -13.62 28.95 -21.01
CA VAL A 237 -12.97 29.98 -21.83
C VAL A 237 -13.95 30.57 -22.85
N THR A 238 -14.72 29.72 -23.53
CA THR A 238 -15.74 30.15 -24.50
C THR A 238 -16.83 31.00 -23.84
N LEU A 239 -17.30 30.57 -22.65
CA LEU A 239 -18.30 31.29 -21.89
C LEU A 239 -17.78 32.68 -21.47
N VAL A 240 -16.58 32.77 -20.94
CA VAL A 240 -15.95 34.05 -20.58
C VAL A 240 -15.82 34.96 -21.80
N TRP A 241 -15.36 34.42 -22.95
CA TRP A 241 -15.25 35.16 -24.20
C TRP A 241 -16.60 35.72 -24.67
N LEU A 242 -17.67 34.90 -24.63
CA LEU A 242 -19.02 35.33 -24.99
C LEU A 242 -19.56 36.41 -24.02
N LEU A 243 -19.35 36.26 -22.73
CA LEU A 243 -19.74 37.24 -21.75
C LEU A 243 -19.05 38.59 -21.96
N LEU A 244 -17.76 38.60 -22.29
CA LEU A 244 -17.03 39.82 -22.61
C LEU A 244 -17.56 40.51 -23.88
N GLN A 245 -18.02 39.75 -24.87
CA GLN A 245 -18.63 40.30 -26.07
C GLN A 245 -20.00 40.98 -25.79
N ILE A 246 -20.78 40.37 -24.88
CA ILE A 246 -22.14 40.86 -24.56
C ILE A 246 -22.09 42.00 -23.53
N LEU A 247 -21.29 41.88 -22.49
CA LEU A 247 -21.27 42.81 -21.35
C LEU A 247 -20.23 43.93 -21.50
N GLY A 248 -19.30 43.80 -22.44
CA GLY A 248 -18.17 44.72 -22.57
C GLY A 248 -17.09 44.52 -21.50
N ILE A 249 -15.91 45.06 -21.76
CA ILE A 249 -14.74 44.88 -20.88
C ILE A 249 -14.92 45.44 -19.47
N THR A 250 -15.74 46.49 -19.32
CA THR A 250 -15.98 47.17 -18.04
C THR A 250 -16.71 46.28 -17.01
N TRP A 251 -17.57 45.37 -17.45
CA TRP A 251 -18.26 44.40 -16.58
C TRP A 251 -17.51 43.11 -16.38
N GLY A 252 -16.51 42.83 -17.20
CA GLY A 252 -15.68 41.64 -17.06
C GLY A 252 -14.56 41.79 -16.02
N LEU A 253 -14.40 42.98 -15.41
CA LEU A 253 -13.38 43.30 -14.41
C LEU A 253 -13.97 43.43 -12.98
N VAL A 254 -15.26 43.24 -12.81
CA VAL A 254 -15.96 43.20 -11.53
C VAL A 254 -16.35 41.77 -11.21
#